data_3d28f27958f84fc53efe4ea8a17e0260
#
_entry.id   3d28f27958f84fc53efe4ea8a17e0260
#
_cell.length_a   1.000
_cell.length_b   1.000
_cell.length_c   1.000
_cell.angle_alpha   90.00
_cell.angle_beta   90.00
_cell.angle_gamma   90.00
#
_symmetry.space_group_name_H-M   'P 1'
#
loop_
_entity.id
_entity.type
_entity.pdbx_description
1 polymer ?
#
loop_
_entity_poly.entity_id
_entity_poly.type
_entity_poly.pdbx_seq_one_letter_code
_entity_poly.pdbx_strand_id
1 'polypeptide(L)'
;MVVDKQKGATTDIFEIAWTALVQRFENTVTHRNFPGPANPDDRGLLIPDTTDNKKLKLLIRRMRRFNPIPDKKDVYTKGSRNLPLNYLIEDPFFKDSAESYFHQMVDVIAYCARQLYEPNKYFKKKDGDRFFYRLEPILCKVASASHPFGIVEI
;
A
#
# COMPACT_ATOMS: atom_id res chain seq x y z
N MET A 1 -5.17 -0.12 1.26
CA MET A 1 -5.41 -0.35 -0.19
C MET A 1 -6.47 -1.42 -0.35
N VAL A 2 -7.44 -1.19 -1.23
CA VAL A 2 -8.52 -2.14 -1.55
C VAL A 2 -8.43 -2.46 -3.04
N VAL A 3 -8.52 -3.75 -3.38
CA VAL A 3 -8.46 -4.22 -4.77
C VAL A 3 -9.79 -4.87 -5.14
N ASP A 4 -10.43 -4.37 -6.18
CA ASP A 4 -11.63 -4.99 -6.74
C ASP A 4 -11.25 -6.21 -7.60
N LYS A 5 -11.56 -7.40 -7.10
CA LYS A 5 -11.25 -8.66 -7.79
C LYS A 5 -12.00 -8.86 -9.10
N GLN A 6 -13.12 -8.17 -9.30
CA GLN A 6 -13.91 -8.34 -10.54
C GLN A 6 -13.27 -7.64 -11.74
N LYS A 7 -12.49 -6.58 -11.51
CA LYS A 7 -11.78 -5.86 -12.55
C LYS A 7 -10.48 -6.55 -13.02
N GLY A 8 -10.00 -7.54 -12.26
CA GLY A 8 -8.68 -8.15 -12.46
C GLY A 8 -8.69 -9.56 -13.04
N ALA A 9 -9.75 -10.03 -13.68
CA ALA A 9 -9.90 -11.43 -14.11
C ALA A 9 -8.79 -11.97 -15.04
N THR A 10 -7.97 -11.11 -15.65
CA THR A 10 -6.84 -11.51 -16.52
C THR A 10 -5.48 -11.05 -15.99
N THR A 11 -5.43 -10.27 -14.92
CA THR A 11 -4.18 -9.65 -14.40
C THR A 11 -3.87 -10.19 -13.01
N ASP A 12 -2.58 -10.40 -12.75
CA ASP A 12 -2.10 -10.87 -11.46
C ASP A 12 -2.38 -9.85 -10.34
N ILE A 13 -3.40 -10.13 -9.53
CA ILE A 13 -3.83 -9.28 -8.41
C ILE A 13 -2.68 -9.01 -7.42
N PHE A 14 -1.79 -9.98 -7.21
CA PHE A 14 -0.61 -9.82 -6.36
C PHE A 14 0.31 -8.72 -6.90
N GLU A 15 0.64 -8.76 -8.19
CA GLU A 15 1.49 -7.73 -8.81
C GLU A 15 0.84 -6.36 -8.78
N ILE A 16 -0.46 -6.25 -9.10
CA ILE A 16 -1.19 -4.98 -9.08
C ILE A 16 -1.16 -4.38 -7.67
N ALA A 17 -1.53 -5.18 -6.67
CA ALA A 17 -1.61 -4.74 -5.28
C ALA A 17 -0.26 -4.26 -4.76
N TRP A 18 0.80 -5.06 -4.94
CA TRP A 18 2.13 -4.69 -4.49
C TRP A 18 2.71 -3.51 -5.26
N THR A 19 2.48 -3.43 -6.58
CA THR A 19 2.92 -2.28 -7.39
C THR A 19 2.29 -0.99 -6.87
N ALA A 20 0.97 -0.96 -6.69
CA ALA A 20 0.28 0.23 -6.20
C ALA A 20 0.71 0.60 -4.77
N LEU A 21 0.84 -0.38 -3.87
CA LEU A 21 1.30 -0.14 -2.50
C LEU A 21 2.69 0.49 -2.48
N VAL A 22 3.63 -0.09 -3.22
CA VAL A 22 5.02 0.37 -3.26
C VAL A 22 5.14 1.74 -3.93
N GLN A 23 4.41 1.98 -5.02
CA GLN A 23 4.38 3.30 -5.67
C GLN A 23 3.85 4.38 -4.73
N ARG A 24 2.79 4.10 -3.97
CA ARG A 24 2.24 5.04 -2.99
C ARG A 24 3.19 5.27 -1.83
N PHE A 25 3.81 4.22 -1.31
CA PHE A 25 4.81 4.32 -0.27
C PHE A 25 6.00 5.17 -0.71
N GLU A 26 6.60 4.88 -1.87
CA GLU A 26 7.71 5.64 -2.45
C GLU A 26 7.34 7.12 -2.61
N ASN A 27 6.17 7.41 -3.17
CA ASN A 27 5.68 8.77 -3.32
C ASN A 27 5.51 9.49 -1.98
N THR A 28 5.01 8.79 -0.96
CA THR A 28 4.79 9.35 0.38
C THR A 28 6.11 9.68 1.07
N VAL A 29 7.12 8.82 0.96
CA VAL A 29 8.47 9.07 1.49
C VAL A 29 9.13 10.24 0.74
N THR A 30 9.10 10.21 -0.60
CA THR A 30 9.68 11.27 -1.46
C THR A 30 9.17 12.67 -1.09
N HIS A 31 7.88 12.80 -0.82
CA HIS A 31 7.25 14.07 -0.49
C HIS A 31 7.14 14.35 1.01
N ARG A 32 7.70 13.47 1.85
CA ARG A 32 7.69 13.59 3.33
C ARG A 32 6.28 13.73 3.89
N ASN A 33 5.34 12.96 3.34
CA ASN A 33 3.92 13.07 3.64
C ASN A 33 3.44 12.08 4.72
N PHE A 34 4.35 11.35 5.38
CA PHE A 34 3.97 10.56 6.55
C PHE A 34 3.67 11.48 7.74
N PRO A 35 2.67 11.14 8.57
CA PRO A 35 2.42 11.87 9.81
C PRO A 35 3.63 11.85 10.74
N GLY A 36 3.99 13.00 11.31
CA GLY A 36 5.11 13.14 12.25
C GLY A 36 6.28 13.93 11.68
N PRO A 37 7.39 14.02 12.44
CA PRO A 37 8.60 14.69 11.98
C PRO A 37 9.15 14.01 10.72
N ALA A 38 9.44 14.80 9.70
CA ALA A 38 9.98 14.30 8.43
C ALA A 38 11.47 14.63 8.32
N ASN A 39 12.30 13.64 8.00
CA ASN A 39 13.72 13.79 7.73
C ASN A 39 13.97 13.73 6.22
N PRO A 40 14.81 14.62 5.64
CA PRO A 40 15.19 14.55 4.22
C PRO A 40 15.80 13.21 3.80
N ASP A 41 16.47 12.53 4.73
CA ASP A 41 17.19 11.29 4.49
C ASP A 41 16.38 10.03 4.82
N ASP A 42 15.08 10.18 5.13
CA ASP A 42 14.20 9.04 5.40
C ASP A 42 14.19 8.06 4.23
N ARG A 43 14.33 6.79 4.57
CA ARG A 43 14.27 5.66 3.65
C ARG A 43 13.28 4.64 4.18
N GLY A 44 12.81 3.77 3.31
CA GLY A 44 11.86 2.73 3.65
C GLY A 44 12.44 1.32 3.57
N LEU A 45 11.95 0.44 4.42
CA LEU A 45 12.19 -0.99 4.36
C LEU A 45 10.83 -1.70 4.28
N LEU A 46 10.71 -2.68 3.37
CA LEU A 46 9.54 -3.55 3.32
C LEU A 46 9.78 -4.79 4.18
N ILE A 47 8.87 -5.02 5.11
CA ILE A 47 8.85 -6.22 5.95
C ILE A 47 7.52 -6.93 5.71
N PRO A 48 7.37 -7.67 4.59
CA PRO A 48 6.16 -8.42 4.31
C PRO A 48 6.10 -9.73 5.07
N ASP A 49 4.88 -10.25 5.23
CA ASP A 49 4.67 -11.63 5.68
C ASP A 49 5.23 -12.63 4.66
N THR A 50 5.50 -13.85 5.13
CA THR A 50 6.03 -14.96 4.33
C THR A 50 4.95 -15.48 3.39
N THR A 51 4.87 -14.90 2.19
CA THR A 51 3.98 -15.34 1.11
C THR A 51 4.81 -15.76 -0.11
N ASP A 52 4.59 -15.17 -1.29
CA ASP A 52 5.39 -15.46 -2.48
C ASP A 52 6.68 -14.60 -2.51
N ASN A 53 7.65 -14.97 -1.67
CA ASN A 53 8.88 -14.23 -1.44
C ASN A 53 9.68 -13.97 -2.73
N LYS A 54 9.78 -14.99 -3.58
CA LYS A 54 10.54 -14.90 -4.84
C LYS A 54 9.88 -13.91 -5.79
N LYS A 55 8.58 -13.99 -5.94
CA LYS A 55 7.80 -13.12 -6.82
C LYS A 55 7.89 -11.66 -6.39
N LEU A 56 7.72 -11.38 -5.09
CA LEU A 56 7.83 -10.03 -4.56
C LEU A 56 9.24 -9.45 -4.73
N LYS A 57 10.30 -10.22 -4.44
CA LYS A 57 11.67 -9.77 -4.69
C LYS A 57 11.91 -9.40 -6.16
N LEU A 58 11.45 -10.24 -7.08
CA LEU A 58 11.59 -9.97 -8.53
C LEU A 58 10.81 -8.71 -8.93
N LEU A 59 9.60 -8.53 -8.40
CA LEU A 59 8.80 -7.33 -8.64
C LEU A 59 9.53 -6.06 -8.18
N ILE A 60 10.01 -6.02 -6.93
CA ILE A 60 10.72 -4.86 -6.38
C ILE A 60 12.00 -4.56 -7.18
N ARG A 61 12.80 -5.57 -7.52
CA ARG A 61 13.99 -5.41 -8.36
C ARG A 61 13.66 -4.88 -9.76
N ARG A 62 12.54 -5.31 -10.35
CA ARG A 62 12.03 -4.77 -11.61
C ARG A 62 11.66 -3.30 -11.46
N MET A 63 10.90 -2.94 -10.40
CA MET A 63 10.45 -1.57 -10.15
C MET A 63 11.61 -0.60 -9.86
N ARG A 64 12.73 -1.07 -9.35
CA ARG A 64 13.96 -0.26 -9.21
C ARG A 64 14.58 0.16 -10.53
N ARG A 65 14.25 -0.51 -11.64
CA ARG A 65 14.74 -0.19 -12.99
C ARG A 65 13.64 0.42 -13.85
N PHE A 66 12.46 -0.16 -13.75
CA PHE A 66 11.31 0.20 -14.56
C PHE A 66 10.04 0.17 -13.71
N ASN A 67 9.54 1.36 -13.39
CA ASN A 67 8.34 1.58 -12.60
C ASN A 67 7.48 2.66 -13.28
N PRO A 68 6.70 2.30 -14.31
CA PRO A 68 5.87 3.24 -15.04
C PRO A 68 4.71 3.71 -14.16
N ILE A 69 4.56 5.02 -14.05
CA ILE A 69 3.41 5.65 -13.40
C ILE A 69 2.65 6.49 -14.43
N PRO A 70 1.31 6.63 -14.29
CA PRO A 70 0.53 7.45 -15.19
C PRO A 70 1.01 8.90 -15.20
N ASP A 71 1.24 9.44 -16.37
CA ASP A 71 1.52 10.87 -16.58
C ASP A 71 0.61 11.42 -17.67
N LYS A 72 -0.47 12.08 -17.26
CA LYS A 72 -1.46 12.65 -18.18
C LYS A 72 -0.97 13.90 -18.90
N LYS A 73 0.16 14.47 -18.49
CA LYS A 73 0.72 15.71 -19.04
C LYS A 73 1.64 15.46 -20.24
N ASP A 74 2.17 14.26 -20.36
CA ASP A 74 3.13 13.91 -21.40
C ASP A 74 2.46 13.09 -22.52
N VAL A 75 2.21 13.76 -23.65
CA VAL A 75 1.61 13.15 -24.84
C VAL A 75 2.59 12.21 -25.56
N TYR A 76 3.90 12.39 -25.36
CA TYR A 76 4.95 11.63 -26.07
C TYR A 76 5.22 10.26 -25.46
N THR A 77 4.99 10.08 -24.16
CA THR A 77 5.28 8.83 -23.42
C THR A 77 4.06 7.91 -23.27
N LYS A 78 3.02 8.08 -24.14
CA LYS A 78 1.75 7.34 -24.04
C LYS A 78 1.08 7.46 -22.65
N GLY A 79 1.25 8.61 -21.98
CA GLY A 79 0.64 8.89 -20.69
C GLY A 79 1.30 8.15 -19.52
N SER A 80 2.56 7.73 -19.64
CA SER A 80 3.33 7.16 -18.52
C SER A 80 4.76 7.67 -18.49
N ARG A 81 5.31 7.83 -17.30
CA ARG A 81 6.74 8.12 -17.07
C ARG A 81 7.36 7.05 -16.17
N ASN A 82 8.63 6.75 -16.39
CA ASN A 82 9.35 5.82 -15.53
C ASN A 82 9.85 6.56 -14.28
N LEU A 83 9.41 6.12 -13.09
CA LEU A 83 9.93 6.58 -11.80
C LEU A 83 10.47 5.40 -11.00
N PRO A 84 11.76 5.03 -11.19
CA PRO A 84 12.40 3.95 -10.43
C PRO A 84 12.31 4.18 -8.92
N LEU A 85 12.25 3.09 -8.14
CA LEU A 85 12.27 3.15 -6.69
C LEU A 85 13.66 3.57 -6.19
N ASN A 86 13.73 4.63 -5.39
CA ASN A 86 14.96 5.20 -4.84
C ASN A 86 14.99 5.26 -3.31
N TYR A 87 13.84 5.24 -2.68
CA TYR A 87 13.70 5.40 -1.22
C TYR A 87 13.53 4.07 -0.48
N LEU A 88 13.22 2.98 -1.19
CA LEU A 88 13.26 1.64 -0.62
C LEU A 88 14.70 1.14 -0.58
N ILE A 89 15.20 0.89 0.64
CA ILE A 89 16.49 0.23 0.85
C ILE A 89 16.34 -1.28 0.72
N GLU A 90 17.29 -1.92 0.07
CA GLU A 90 17.43 -3.37 -0.08
C GLU A 90 16.19 -4.13 -0.62
N ASP A 91 16.31 -5.44 -0.66
CA ASP A 91 15.19 -6.35 -0.94
C ASP A 91 14.25 -6.46 0.26
N PRO A 92 12.99 -6.86 0.07
CA PRO A 92 12.07 -7.11 1.16
C PRO A 92 12.63 -8.14 2.18
N PHE A 93 12.52 -7.81 3.45
CA PHE A 93 12.87 -8.70 4.56
C PHE A 93 11.63 -9.43 5.05
N PHE A 94 11.49 -10.70 4.68
CA PHE A 94 10.31 -11.49 5.01
C PHE A 94 10.35 -11.98 6.46
N LYS A 95 9.21 -11.85 7.14
CA LYS A 95 9.03 -12.27 8.52
C LYS A 95 7.72 -13.02 8.67
N ASP A 96 7.71 -14.07 9.50
CA ASP A 96 6.48 -14.79 9.84
C ASP A 96 5.57 -13.88 10.68
N SER A 97 4.34 -13.70 10.23
CA SER A 97 3.35 -12.88 10.90
C SER A 97 2.95 -13.43 12.26
N ALA A 98 3.01 -14.76 12.46
CA ALA A 98 2.74 -15.38 13.75
C ALA A 98 3.73 -14.93 14.86
N GLU A 99 4.95 -14.55 14.48
CA GLU A 99 6.00 -14.08 15.38
C GLU A 99 6.15 -12.56 15.42
N SER A 100 5.24 -11.81 14.76
CA SER A 100 5.38 -10.37 14.62
C SER A 100 4.12 -9.60 15.03
N TYR A 101 4.19 -8.94 16.18
CA TYR A 101 3.11 -8.05 16.63
C TYR A 101 2.76 -6.95 15.62
N PHE A 102 3.74 -6.41 14.89
CA PHE A 102 3.46 -5.41 13.87
C PHE A 102 2.62 -5.96 12.72
N HIS A 103 2.89 -7.19 12.25
CA HIS A 103 2.06 -7.83 11.23
C HIS A 103 0.65 -8.09 11.74
N GLN A 104 0.52 -8.64 12.95
CA GLN A 104 -0.79 -8.87 13.58
C GLN A 104 -1.58 -7.57 13.73
N MET A 105 -0.92 -6.47 14.11
CA MET A 105 -1.55 -5.15 14.20
C MET A 105 -2.00 -4.65 12.82
N VAL A 106 -1.18 -4.81 11.78
CA VAL A 106 -1.54 -4.44 10.40
C VAL A 106 -2.73 -5.26 9.91
N ASP A 107 -2.80 -6.55 10.23
CA ASP A 107 -3.92 -7.42 9.89
C ASP A 107 -5.22 -6.96 10.55
N VAL A 108 -5.17 -6.57 11.83
CA VAL A 108 -6.34 -5.99 12.53
C VAL A 108 -6.77 -4.69 11.85
N ILE A 109 -5.84 -3.81 11.50
CA ILE A 109 -6.15 -2.54 10.81
C ILE A 109 -6.76 -2.82 9.43
N ALA A 110 -6.19 -3.75 8.67
CA ALA A 110 -6.71 -4.15 7.36
C ALA A 110 -8.12 -4.76 7.47
N TYR A 111 -8.35 -5.58 8.49
CA TYR A 111 -9.69 -6.13 8.77
C TYR A 111 -10.69 -5.02 9.09
N CYS A 112 -10.32 -4.06 9.95
CA CYS A 112 -11.19 -2.92 10.25
C CYS A 112 -11.47 -2.07 9.00
N ALA A 113 -10.48 -1.84 8.14
CA ALA A 113 -10.67 -1.13 6.88
C ALA A 113 -11.64 -1.88 5.94
N ARG A 114 -11.52 -3.22 5.85
CA ARG A 114 -12.45 -4.05 5.06
C ARG A 114 -13.89 -3.91 5.54
N GLN A 115 -14.12 -3.74 6.85
CA GLN A 115 -15.48 -3.60 7.39
C GLN A 115 -16.20 -2.33 6.91
N LEU A 116 -15.48 -1.33 6.36
CA LEU A 116 -16.10 -0.16 5.72
C LEU A 116 -16.80 -0.51 4.39
N TYR A 117 -16.30 -1.54 3.70
CA TYR A 117 -16.78 -1.97 2.37
C TYR A 117 -17.72 -3.17 2.46
N GLU A 118 -17.33 -4.15 3.26
CA GLU A 118 -18.05 -5.41 3.43
C GLU A 118 -18.28 -5.70 4.91
N PRO A 119 -19.23 -5.00 5.57
CA PRO A 119 -19.45 -5.15 6.99
C PRO A 119 -19.99 -6.54 7.32
N ASN A 120 -19.31 -7.26 8.20
CA ASN A 120 -19.79 -8.51 8.77
C ASN A 120 -20.99 -8.23 9.70
N LYS A 121 -22.08 -9.01 9.57
CA LYS A 121 -23.31 -8.82 10.35
C LYS A 121 -23.08 -8.85 11.87
N TYR A 122 -22.20 -9.74 12.35
CA TYR A 122 -21.86 -9.83 13.77
C TYR A 122 -21.07 -8.61 14.22
N PHE A 123 -20.10 -8.19 13.43
CA PHE A 123 -19.23 -7.05 13.72
C PHE A 123 -20.03 -5.75 13.77
N LYS A 124 -20.96 -5.57 12.83
CA LYS A 124 -21.86 -4.43 12.77
C LYS A 124 -22.77 -4.32 14.01
N LYS A 125 -23.30 -5.47 14.52
CA LYS A 125 -24.10 -5.50 15.75
C LYS A 125 -23.34 -5.02 17.01
N LYS A 126 -22.01 -4.96 16.95
CA LYS A 126 -21.10 -4.52 18.03
C LYS A 126 -20.48 -3.15 17.74
N ASP A 127 -21.01 -2.39 16.78
CA ASP A 127 -20.45 -1.12 16.31
C ASP A 127 -18.98 -1.23 15.87
N GLY A 128 -18.55 -2.42 15.48
CA GLY A 128 -17.17 -2.71 15.11
C GLY A 128 -16.75 -2.06 13.79
N ASP A 129 -17.72 -1.78 12.89
CA ASP A 129 -17.54 -1.01 11.67
C ASP A 129 -16.98 0.40 11.92
N ARG A 130 -17.15 0.93 13.15
CA ARG A 130 -16.62 2.23 13.55
C ARG A 130 -15.19 2.20 14.07
N PHE A 131 -14.59 1.04 14.28
CA PHE A 131 -13.24 0.96 14.83
C PHE A 131 -12.19 1.58 13.91
N PHE A 132 -12.36 1.50 12.60
CA PHE A 132 -11.44 2.14 11.66
C PHE A 132 -11.39 3.66 11.82
N TYR A 133 -12.50 4.31 12.14
CA TYR A 133 -12.56 5.76 12.37
C TYR A 133 -11.70 6.22 13.55
N ARG A 134 -11.47 5.35 14.54
CA ARG A 134 -10.59 5.67 15.69
C ARG A 134 -9.12 5.77 15.30
N LEU A 135 -8.75 5.24 14.13
CA LEU A 135 -7.40 5.32 13.58
C LEU A 135 -7.16 6.62 12.82
N GLU A 136 -8.19 7.43 12.59
CA GLU A 136 -8.11 8.66 11.79
C GLU A 136 -6.91 9.56 12.11
N PRO A 137 -6.53 9.79 13.39
CA PRO A 137 -5.41 10.68 13.72
C PRO A 137 -4.03 10.18 13.22
N ILE A 138 -3.90 8.88 12.95
CA ILE A 138 -2.63 8.26 12.52
C ILE A 138 -2.64 7.82 11.06
N LEU A 139 -3.75 8.00 10.34
CA LEU A 139 -3.86 7.61 8.94
C LEU A 139 -3.11 8.60 8.04
N CYS A 140 -2.40 8.04 7.05
CA CYS A 140 -1.75 8.81 5.98
C CYS A 140 -2.80 9.27 4.96
N LYS A 141 -3.55 10.33 5.24
CA LYS A 141 -4.67 10.82 4.43
C LYS A 141 -4.23 11.25 3.02
N VAL A 142 -2.98 11.68 2.87
CA VAL A 142 -2.42 12.10 1.57
C VAL A 142 -2.13 10.94 0.62
N ALA A 143 -2.22 9.70 1.08
CA ALA A 143 -2.01 8.52 0.23
C ALA A 143 -3.06 8.40 -0.88
N SER A 144 -4.26 8.96 -0.69
CA SER A 144 -5.31 9.04 -1.71
C SER A 144 -6.08 10.35 -1.57
N ALA A 145 -6.15 11.13 -2.65
CA ALA A 145 -6.94 12.35 -2.67
C ALA A 145 -8.46 12.07 -2.84
N SER A 146 -8.83 10.88 -3.29
CA SER A 146 -10.22 10.49 -3.55
C SER A 146 -10.93 9.90 -2.33
N HIS A 147 -10.19 9.58 -1.26
CA HIS A 147 -10.77 8.95 -0.08
C HIS A 147 -10.37 9.71 1.21
N PRO A 148 -11.33 10.05 2.11
CA PRO A 148 -11.06 10.89 3.29
C PRO A 148 -10.06 10.30 4.28
N PHE A 149 -9.89 8.99 4.28
CA PHE A 149 -8.93 8.28 5.13
C PHE A 149 -7.66 7.87 4.39
N GLY A 150 -7.44 8.35 3.16
CA GLY A 150 -6.27 7.98 2.38
C GLY A 150 -6.27 6.53 1.87
N ILE A 151 -7.42 5.85 1.86
CA ILE A 151 -7.52 4.48 1.31
C ILE A 151 -7.35 4.55 -0.21
N VAL A 152 -6.47 3.73 -0.74
CA VAL A 152 -6.23 3.59 -2.18
C VAL A 152 -7.10 2.46 -2.73
N GLU A 153 -7.97 2.78 -3.67
CA GLU A 153 -8.82 1.84 -4.41
C GLU A 153 -8.25 1.65 -5.82
N ILE A 154 -8.16 0.39 -6.28
CA ILE A 154 -7.62 0.00 -7.60
C ILE A 154 -8.42 -1.14 -8.20
#